data_ca933bd6b5bc579a731a5b19f8207cff
#
_entry.id   ca933bd6b5bc579a731a5b19f8207cff
#
_cell.length_a   1.000
_cell.length_b   1.000
_cell.length_c   1.000
_cell.angle_alpha   90.00
_cell.angle_beta   90.00
_cell.angle_gamma   90.00
#
_symmetry.space_group_name_H-M   'P 1'
#
loop_
_entity.id
_entity.type
_entity.pdbx_description
1 polymer ?
#
loop_
_entity_poly.entity_id
_entity_poly.type
_entity_poly.pdbx_seq_one_letter_code
_entity_poly.pdbx_strand_id
1 'polypeptide(L)'
;MHRISYEEKGGNMYNVLDVAIYVINYAHDTGCGESMNNLKLQKILYYIQVAFLLKKNKECFKAVIIAGEFGPVIPEVYQKYKIYGRRGIPKQENRKVLQLDCEKMRIIKKEITEISRGDKRLIEKVVDTYAAITEPIALAKKTCEEDPWENTPLNKEIKNSLIRKYYLSKKKSC
;
A
#
# COMPACT_ATOMS: atom_id res chain seq x y z
N MET A 1 9.91 -2.16 42.55
CA MET A 1 8.92 -2.14 41.46
C MET A 1 9.57 -1.54 40.22
N HIS A 2 10.07 -2.38 39.33
CA HIS A 2 10.69 -1.92 38.06
C HIS A 2 9.56 -1.71 37.04
N ARG A 3 9.30 -0.45 36.69
CA ARG A 3 8.50 -0.10 35.52
C ARG A 3 9.30 -0.51 34.28
N ILE A 4 8.87 -1.57 33.62
CA ILE A 4 9.35 -1.89 32.29
C ILE A 4 8.70 -0.87 31.35
N SER A 5 9.47 0.15 30.96
CA SER A 5 9.13 1.05 29.88
C SER A 5 9.15 0.23 28.59
N TYR A 6 7.99 -0.04 28.02
CA TYR A 6 7.91 -0.51 26.63
C TYR A 6 8.34 0.66 25.75
N GLU A 7 9.61 0.68 25.36
CA GLU A 7 10.04 1.48 24.23
C GLU A 7 9.24 0.98 23.02
N GLU A 8 8.36 1.83 22.50
CA GLU A 8 7.78 1.67 21.18
C GLU A 8 8.94 1.70 20.17
N LYS A 9 9.46 0.52 19.85
CA LYS A 9 10.40 0.34 18.74
C LYS A 9 9.72 0.90 17.51
N GLY A 10 10.29 1.92 16.90
CA GLY A 10 9.80 2.56 15.68
C GLY A 10 9.39 1.47 14.69
N GLY A 11 8.06 1.39 14.43
CA GLY A 11 7.49 0.28 13.70
C GLY A 11 8.11 0.12 12.33
N ASN A 12 8.69 -1.04 12.07
CA ASN A 12 9.26 -1.39 10.77
C ASN A 12 8.21 -1.17 9.67
N MET A 13 8.63 -0.52 8.57
CA MET A 13 7.83 -0.44 7.35
C MET A 13 7.55 -1.86 6.84
N TYR A 14 6.35 -2.07 6.33
CA TYR A 14 5.96 -3.35 5.75
C TYR A 14 6.55 -3.54 4.35
N ASN A 15 6.65 -4.78 3.92
CA ASN A 15 6.87 -5.05 2.51
C ASN A 15 5.58 -4.75 1.73
N VAL A 16 5.69 -4.02 0.65
CA VAL A 16 4.51 -3.58 -0.13
C VAL A 16 3.72 -4.75 -0.72
N LEU A 17 4.38 -5.86 -1.06
CA LEU A 17 3.68 -7.04 -1.57
C LEU A 17 2.85 -7.73 -0.47
N ASP A 18 3.28 -7.69 0.80
CA ASP A 18 2.51 -8.23 1.91
C ASP A 18 1.28 -7.34 2.19
N VAL A 19 1.43 -6.02 2.10
CA VAL A 19 0.30 -5.09 2.17
C VAL A 19 -0.66 -5.31 1.00
N ALA A 20 -0.15 -5.50 -0.22
CA ALA A 20 -0.98 -5.78 -1.39
C ALA A 20 -1.79 -7.07 -1.25
N ILE A 21 -1.16 -8.16 -0.76
CA ILE A 21 -1.86 -9.42 -0.47
C ILE A 21 -2.97 -9.22 0.55
N TYR A 22 -2.69 -8.48 1.63
CA TYR A 22 -3.68 -8.18 2.65
C TYR A 22 -4.87 -7.41 2.07
N VAL A 23 -4.62 -6.38 1.26
CA VAL A 23 -5.66 -5.58 0.58
C VAL A 23 -6.53 -6.44 -0.34
N ILE A 24 -5.91 -7.28 -1.16
CA ILE A 24 -6.63 -8.17 -2.07
C ILE A 24 -7.54 -9.12 -1.29
N ASN A 25 -6.99 -9.79 -0.28
CA ASN A 25 -7.73 -10.78 0.51
C ASN A 25 -8.87 -10.12 1.30
N TYR A 26 -8.63 -8.97 1.92
CA TYR A 26 -9.66 -8.22 2.62
C TYR A 26 -10.78 -7.75 1.67
N ALA A 27 -10.45 -7.30 0.46
CA ALA A 27 -11.46 -6.95 -0.53
C ALA A 27 -12.34 -8.14 -0.93
N HIS A 28 -11.77 -9.35 -1.04
CA HIS A 28 -12.55 -10.56 -1.26
C HIS A 28 -13.46 -10.90 -0.07
N ASP A 29 -12.95 -10.75 1.16
CA ASP A 29 -13.72 -11.04 2.39
C ASP A 29 -14.90 -10.07 2.56
N THR A 30 -14.79 -8.86 2.02
CA THR A 30 -15.84 -7.83 2.04
C THR A 30 -16.68 -7.74 0.78
N GLY A 31 -16.53 -8.69 -0.15
CA GLY A 31 -17.35 -8.80 -1.37
C GLY A 31 -16.92 -7.88 -2.52
N CYS A 32 -15.78 -7.17 -2.40
CA CYS A 32 -15.27 -6.28 -3.45
C CYS A 32 -14.14 -6.90 -4.29
N GLY A 33 -13.82 -8.18 -4.10
CA GLY A 33 -12.66 -8.85 -4.71
C GLY A 33 -12.72 -8.91 -6.23
N GLU A 34 -13.89 -9.19 -6.82
CA GLU A 34 -14.06 -9.26 -8.27
C GLU A 34 -13.68 -7.96 -8.99
N SER A 35 -13.87 -6.82 -8.36
CA SER A 35 -13.50 -5.51 -8.91
C SER A 35 -12.05 -5.08 -8.59
N MET A 36 -11.33 -5.86 -7.77
CA MET A 36 -9.96 -5.54 -7.34
C MET A 36 -8.94 -5.95 -8.41
N ASN A 37 -8.89 -5.19 -9.50
CA ASN A 37 -7.88 -5.37 -10.53
C ASN A 37 -6.57 -4.62 -10.20
N ASN A 38 -5.53 -4.83 -11.02
CA ASN A 38 -4.23 -4.21 -10.78
C ASN A 38 -4.30 -2.67 -10.75
N LEU A 39 -5.08 -2.04 -11.65
CA LEU A 39 -5.22 -0.58 -11.68
C LEU A 39 -5.79 -0.04 -10.35
N LYS A 40 -6.86 -0.65 -9.86
CA LYS A 40 -7.52 -0.28 -8.61
C LYS A 40 -6.62 -0.51 -7.39
N LEU A 41 -5.91 -1.64 -7.37
CA LEU A 41 -4.95 -1.97 -6.32
C LEU A 41 -3.86 -0.89 -6.17
N GLN A 42 -3.31 -0.39 -7.30
CA GLN A 42 -2.30 0.67 -7.28
C GLN A 42 -2.80 1.93 -6.56
N LYS A 43 -4.05 2.32 -6.82
CA LYS A 43 -4.64 3.55 -6.23
C LYS A 43 -4.95 3.36 -4.75
N ILE A 44 -5.44 2.19 -4.37
CA ILE A 44 -5.69 1.86 -2.95
C ILE A 44 -4.38 1.85 -2.17
N LEU A 45 -3.32 1.25 -2.69
CA LEU A 45 -2.00 1.26 -2.05
C LEU A 45 -1.44 2.69 -1.91
N TYR A 46 -1.60 3.53 -2.94
CA TYR A 46 -1.25 4.95 -2.86
C TYR A 46 -1.99 5.64 -1.71
N TYR A 47 -3.32 5.47 -1.60
CA TYR A 47 -4.10 6.07 -0.52
C TYR A 47 -3.79 5.47 0.87
N ILE A 48 -3.35 4.21 0.95
CA ILE A 48 -2.83 3.62 2.19
C ILE A 48 -1.56 4.36 2.63
N GLN A 49 -0.61 4.59 1.71
CA GLN A 49 0.59 5.38 2.01
C GLN A 49 0.23 6.78 2.48
N VAL A 50 -0.70 7.47 1.81
CA VAL A 50 -1.24 8.77 2.24
C VAL A 50 -1.78 8.71 3.67
N ALA A 51 -2.62 7.71 3.98
CA ALA A 51 -3.22 7.58 5.31
C ALA A 51 -2.17 7.38 6.42
N PHE A 52 -1.13 6.60 6.16
CA PHE A 52 -0.03 6.41 7.12
C PHE A 52 0.80 7.67 7.31
N LEU A 53 1.15 8.36 6.22
CA LEU A 53 1.89 9.63 6.27
C LEU A 53 1.14 10.69 7.09
N LEU A 54 -0.19 10.74 6.98
CA LEU A 54 -1.00 11.74 7.66
C LEU A 54 -1.37 11.39 9.10
N LYS A 55 -1.68 10.12 9.38
CA LYS A 55 -2.20 9.70 10.69
C LYS A 55 -1.13 9.15 11.61
N LYS A 56 -0.09 8.55 11.05
CA LYS A 56 0.98 7.91 11.83
C LYS A 56 2.33 8.59 11.69
N ASN A 57 2.42 9.61 10.84
CA ASN A 57 3.64 10.33 10.53
C ASN A 57 4.80 9.41 10.10
N LYS A 58 4.47 8.29 9.47
CA LYS A 58 5.41 7.29 8.96
C LYS A 58 4.91 6.70 7.65
N GLU A 59 5.80 6.08 6.90
CA GLU A 59 5.47 5.29 5.72
C GLU A 59 4.85 3.94 6.13
N CYS A 60 3.86 3.46 5.38
CA CYS A 60 3.32 2.12 5.53
C CYS A 60 4.33 1.09 5.03
N PHE A 61 4.88 1.35 3.87
CA PHE A 61 5.82 0.46 3.18
C PHE A 61 6.93 1.25 2.49
N LYS A 62 8.08 0.61 2.35
CA LYS A 62 9.21 1.17 1.59
C LYS A 62 9.13 0.70 0.14
N ALA A 63 8.46 1.47 -0.70
CA ALA A 63 8.40 1.22 -2.13
C ALA A 63 8.37 2.55 -2.89
N VAL A 64 8.96 2.56 -4.08
CA VAL A 64 8.90 3.71 -4.98
C VAL A 64 7.51 3.81 -5.56
N ILE A 65 6.90 4.98 -5.47
CA ILE A 65 5.65 5.33 -6.15
C ILE A 65 6.02 6.26 -7.30
N ILE A 66 5.66 5.93 -8.52
CA ILE A 66 5.93 6.75 -9.70
C ILE A 66 4.66 7.37 -10.28
N ALA A 67 4.80 8.49 -10.97
CA ALA A 67 3.73 9.07 -11.78
C ALA A 67 3.55 8.25 -13.06
N GLY A 68 2.64 7.27 -13.04
CA GLY A 68 2.29 6.48 -14.20
C GLY A 68 1.24 7.19 -15.08
N GLU A 69 1.01 6.67 -16.28
CA GLU A 69 0.04 7.22 -17.25
C GLU A 69 -1.39 7.33 -16.69
N PHE A 70 -1.79 6.37 -15.85
CA PHE A 70 -3.12 6.32 -15.21
C PHE A 70 -3.04 6.58 -13.70
N GLY A 71 -2.22 7.54 -13.28
CA GLY A 71 -2.05 7.91 -11.88
C GLY A 71 -0.88 7.19 -11.19
N PRO A 72 -0.75 7.33 -9.87
CA PRO A 72 0.34 6.72 -9.10
C PRO A 72 0.44 5.20 -9.29
N VAL A 73 1.66 4.70 -9.48
CA VAL A 73 1.97 3.27 -9.69
C VAL A 73 3.14 2.87 -8.80
N ILE A 74 3.05 1.69 -8.23
CA ILE A 74 4.13 1.01 -7.52
C ILE A 74 4.65 -0.11 -8.45
N PRO A 75 5.80 0.08 -9.12
CA PRO A 75 6.28 -0.82 -10.18
C PRO A 75 6.37 -2.29 -9.76
N GLU A 76 6.85 -2.56 -8.54
CA GLU A 76 6.97 -3.90 -7.99
C GLU A 76 5.63 -4.63 -7.91
N VAL A 77 4.59 -3.94 -7.42
CA VAL A 77 3.23 -4.50 -7.33
C VAL A 77 2.62 -4.65 -8.72
N TYR A 78 2.81 -3.63 -9.59
CA TYR A 78 2.31 -3.68 -10.95
C TYR A 78 2.85 -4.89 -11.71
N GLN A 79 4.16 -5.13 -11.66
CA GLN A 79 4.80 -6.26 -12.35
C GLN A 79 4.29 -7.61 -11.84
N LYS A 80 4.06 -7.74 -10.52
CA LYS A 80 3.53 -8.97 -9.93
C LYS A 80 2.13 -9.31 -10.42
N TYR A 81 1.25 -8.32 -10.55
CA TYR A 81 -0.17 -8.54 -10.84
C TYR A 81 -0.60 -8.19 -12.26
N LYS A 82 0.30 -7.77 -13.15
CA LYS A 82 -0.02 -7.41 -14.54
C LYS A 82 -0.63 -8.55 -15.35
N ILE A 83 -0.35 -9.80 -14.98
CA ILE A 83 -0.88 -10.99 -15.67
C ILE A 83 -2.41 -11.09 -15.61
N TYR A 84 -3.04 -10.47 -14.61
CA TYR A 84 -4.49 -10.48 -14.46
C TYR A 84 -5.20 -9.45 -15.37
N GLY A 85 -4.46 -8.49 -15.93
CA GLY A 85 -5.00 -7.47 -16.82
C GLY A 85 -6.12 -6.66 -16.17
N ARG A 86 -7.30 -6.66 -16.79
CA ARG A 86 -8.49 -5.96 -16.28
C ARG A 86 -9.34 -6.81 -15.31
N ARG A 87 -9.02 -8.08 -15.15
CA ARG A 87 -9.75 -9.00 -14.27
C ARG A 87 -9.43 -8.72 -12.81
N GLY A 88 -10.34 -9.07 -11.90
CA GLY A 88 -10.06 -9.09 -10.47
C GLY A 88 -8.90 -10.05 -10.16
N ILE A 89 -8.04 -9.63 -9.25
CA ILE A 89 -6.94 -10.46 -8.76
C ILE A 89 -7.53 -11.45 -7.75
N PRO A 90 -7.35 -12.78 -7.92
CA PRO A 90 -7.88 -13.76 -6.98
C PRO A 90 -7.24 -13.64 -5.60
N LYS A 91 -7.86 -14.23 -4.58
CA LYS A 91 -7.24 -14.34 -3.24
C LYS A 91 -5.82 -14.88 -3.35
N GLN A 92 -4.94 -14.31 -2.55
CA GLN A 92 -3.53 -14.61 -2.54
C GLN A 92 -3.14 -15.41 -1.28
N GLU A 93 -2.23 -16.36 -1.43
CA GLU A 93 -1.55 -16.94 -0.28
C GLU A 93 -0.51 -15.97 0.29
N ASN A 94 -0.33 -16.00 1.61
CA ASN A 94 0.74 -15.23 2.24
C ASN A 94 2.09 -15.65 1.70
N ARG A 95 2.97 -14.69 1.47
CA ARG A 95 4.30 -14.95 0.97
C ARG A 95 5.10 -15.78 1.99
N LYS A 96 5.78 -16.78 1.48
CA LYS A 96 6.79 -17.54 2.24
C LYS A 96 8.15 -17.00 1.82
N VAL A 97 8.88 -16.38 2.73
CA VAL A 97 10.23 -15.90 2.46
C VAL A 97 11.22 -16.96 2.98
N LEU A 98 12.01 -17.51 2.07
CA LEU A 98 13.12 -18.40 2.40
C LEU A 98 14.40 -17.54 2.45
N GLN A 99 15.14 -17.67 3.53
CA GLN A 99 16.44 -17.00 3.68
C GLN A 99 17.51 -18.06 3.91
N LEU A 100 18.65 -17.89 3.23
CA LEU A 100 19.82 -18.70 3.47
C LEU A 100 20.48 -18.22 4.78
N ASP A 101 20.56 -19.11 5.77
CA ASP A 101 21.39 -18.92 6.94
C ASP A 101 22.83 -19.33 6.56
N CYS A 102 23.63 -18.32 6.23
CA CYS A 102 25.01 -18.55 5.75
C CYS A 102 25.92 -19.16 6.85
N GLU A 103 25.63 -18.92 8.13
CA GLU A 103 26.43 -19.51 9.23
C GLU A 103 26.15 -20.99 9.41
N LYS A 104 24.91 -21.40 9.20
CA LYS A 104 24.47 -22.79 9.38
C LYS A 104 24.26 -23.52 8.05
N MET A 105 24.57 -22.90 6.93
CA MET A 105 24.43 -23.44 5.56
C MET A 105 23.07 -24.13 5.34
N ARG A 106 22.00 -23.53 5.84
CA ARG A 106 20.64 -24.06 5.71
C ARG A 106 19.64 -22.98 5.30
N ILE A 107 18.60 -23.40 4.61
CA ILE A 107 17.47 -22.54 4.28
C ILE A 107 16.55 -22.45 5.50
N ILE A 108 16.35 -21.23 5.98
CA ILE A 108 15.40 -20.94 7.06
C ILE A 108 14.19 -20.20 6.51
N LYS A 109 13.04 -20.48 7.10
CA LYS A 109 11.83 -19.74 6.82
C LYS A 109 11.91 -18.42 7.60
N LYS A 110 12.02 -17.30 6.90
CA LYS A 110 11.92 -16.00 7.55
C LYS A 110 10.45 -15.72 7.83
N GLU A 111 10.13 -15.41 9.07
CA GLU A 111 8.82 -14.88 9.41
C GLU A 111 8.63 -13.54 8.72
N ILE A 112 7.51 -13.40 8.01
CA ILE A 112 7.08 -12.15 7.43
C ILE A 112 6.66 -11.25 8.60
N THR A 113 7.09 -9.99 8.59
CA THR A 113 6.62 -9.00 9.57
C THR A 113 5.10 -8.89 9.46
N GLU A 114 4.39 -9.43 10.43
CA GLU A 114 2.93 -9.37 10.45
C GLU A 114 2.46 -7.92 10.60
N ILE A 115 1.45 -7.55 9.79
CA ILE A 115 0.84 -6.23 9.90
C ILE A 115 0.14 -6.13 11.26
N SER A 116 0.49 -5.13 12.05
CA SER A 116 -0.08 -4.93 13.37
C SER A 116 -1.59 -4.72 13.32
N ARG A 117 -2.32 -5.08 14.36
CA ARG A 117 -3.78 -4.92 14.44
C ARG A 117 -4.22 -3.47 14.21
N GLY A 118 -3.48 -2.50 14.73
CA GLY A 118 -3.79 -1.08 14.54
C GLY A 118 -3.55 -0.59 13.11
N ASP A 119 -2.54 -1.16 12.43
CA ASP A 119 -2.23 -0.83 11.03
C ASP A 119 -3.22 -1.52 10.08
N LYS A 120 -3.63 -2.77 10.37
CA LYS A 120 -4.72 -3.46 9.65
C LYS A 120 -6.00 -2.61 9.62
N ARG A 121 -6.45 -2.10 10.76
CA ARG A 121 -7.64 -1.24 10.84
C ARG A 121 -7.53 0.02 9.97
N LEU A 122 -6.34 0.61 9.88
CA LEU A 122 -6.13 1.78 9.03
C LEU A 122 -6.18 1.42 7.55
N ILE A 123 -5.58 0.29 7.18
CA ILE A 123 -5.62 -0.25 5.81
C ILE A 123 -7.06 -0.58 5.42
N GLU A 124 -7.77 -1.33 6.25
CA GLU A 124 -9.18 -1.72 6.06
C GLU A 124 -10.07 -0.50 5.81
N LYS A 125 -9.93 0.55 6.62
CA LYS A 125 -10.68 1.80 6.44
C LYS A 125 -10.43 2.45 5.08
N VAL A 126 -9.21 2.41 4.57
CA VAL A 126 -8.89 2.91 3.23
C VAL A 126 -9.51 2.01 2.17
N VAL A 127 -9.40 0.69 2.32
CA VAL A 127 -10.00 -0.27 1.39
C VAL A 127 -11.51 -0.07 1.33
N ASP A 128 -12.20 0.00 2.47
CA ASP A 128 -13.67 0.22 2.54
C ASP A 128 -14.09 1.52 1.83
N THR A 129 -13.27 2.57 1.95
CA THR A 129 -13.55 3.86 1.31
C THR A 129 -13.47 3.78 -0.22
N TYR A 130 -12.48 3.06 -0.76
CA TYR A 130 -12.17 3.12 -2.19
C TYR A 130 -12.53 1.85 -2.96
N ALA A 131 -12.63 0.68 -2.30
CA ALA A 131 -13.00 -0.56 -2.98
C ALA A 131 -14.45 -0.56 -3.47
N ALA A 132 -15.34 0.19 -2.81
CA ALA A 132 -16.72 0.38 -3.23
C ALA A 132 -16.87 1.15 -4.55
N ILE A 133 -15.85 1.90 -4.98
CA ILE A 133 -15.83 2.53 -6.31
C ILE A 133 -15.68 1.41 -7.34
N THR A 134 -16.76 1.08 -8.04
CA THR A 134 -16.80 -0.06 -8.98
C THR A 134 -15.93 0.18 -10.21
N GLU A 135 -15.84 1.45 -10.67
CA GLU A 135 -15.08 1.83 -11.86
C GLU A 135 -13.60 2.12 -11.52
N PRO A 136 -12.64 1.25 -11.86
CA PRO A 136 -11.21 1.49 -11.58
C PRO A 136 -10.67 2.77 -12.25
N ILE A 137 -11.23 3.14 -13.42
CA ILE A 137 -10.84 4.35 -14.15
C ILE A 137 -11.25 5.60 -13.40
N ALA A 138 -12.42 5.62 -12.73
CA ALA A 138 -12.84 6.76 -11.91
C ALA A 138 -11.87 7.00 -10.75
N LEU A 139 -11.40 5.93 -10.10
CA LEU A 139 -10.40 6.05 -9.04
C LEU A 139 -9.04 6.50 -9.57
N ALA A 140 -8.65 6.02 -10.76
CA ALA A 140 -7.43 6.47 -11.43
C ALA A 140 -7.48 7.96 -11.75
N LYS A 141 -8.59 8.43 -12.34
CA LYS A 141 -8.81 9.85 -12.66
C LYS A 141 -8.70 10.72 -11.42
N LYS A 142 -9.35 10.32 -10.32
CA LYS A 142 -9.24 11.02 -9.04
C LYS A 142 -7.80 11.24 -8.58
N THR A 143 -6.93 10.22 -8.73
CA THR A 143 -5.52 10.36 -8.35
C THR A 143 -4.70 11.22 -9.32
N CYS A 144 -5.11 11.31 -10.60
CA CYS A 144 -4.48 12.19 -11.58
C CYS A 144 -4.82 13.68 -11.37
N GLU A 145 -5.93 13.97 -10.69
CA GLU A 145 -6.34 15.33 -10.35
C GLU A 145 -5.66 15.87 -9.07
N GLU A 146 -4.75 15.09 -8.49
CA GLU A 146 -4.04 15.47 -7.27
C GLU A 146 -2.64 16.04 -7.59
N ASP A 147 -2.29 17.16 -6.96
CA ASP A 147 -1.00 17.84 -7.17
C ASP A 147 0.24 16.91 -7.09
N PRO A 148 0.30 15.91 -6.20
CA PRO A 148 1.45 15.02 -6.14
C PRO A 148 1.72 14.29 -7.45
N TRP A 149 0.68 13.89 -8.17
CA TRP A 149 0.81 13.26 -9.48
C TRP A 149 1.00 14.32 -10.58
N GLU A 150 0.18 15.36 -10.59
CA GLU A 150 0.18 16.40 -11.62
C GLU A 150 1.54 17.13 -11.71
N ASN A 151 2.17 17.39 -10.57
CA ASN A 151 3.46 18.09 -10.51
C ASN A 151 4.67 17.15 -10.54
N THR A 152 4.47 15.86 -10.83
CA THR A 152 5.58 14.90 -10.99
C THR A 152 5.68 14.49 -12.45
N PRO A 153 6.82 14.65 -13.11
CA PRO A 153 7.01 14.19 -14.49
C PRO A 153 6.72 12.70 -14.64
N LEU A 154 6.17 12.32 -15.78
CA LEU A 154 5.82 10.92 -16.08
C LEU A 154 7.01 9.97 -15.83
N ASN A 155 6.74 8.84 -15.21
CA ASN A 155 7.71 7.82 -14.79
C ASN A 155 8.74 8.28 -13.74
N LYS A 156 8.57 9.46 -13.14
CA LYS A 156 9.39 9.90 -12.00
C LYS A 156 8.73 9.59 -10.67
N GLU A 157 9.55 9.52 -9.64
CA GLU A 157 9.10 9.24 -8.27
C GLU A 157 8.24 10.37 -7.72
N ILE A 158 7.07 10.02 -7.20
CA ILE A 158 6.24 10.90 -6.38
C ILE A 158 6.73 10.78 -4.94
N LYS A 159 7.45 11.79 -4.47
CA LYS A 159 8.05 11.77 -3.12
C LYS A 159 7.00 11.83 -2.03
N ASN A 160 7.17 11.05 -0.98
CA ASN A 160 6.29 11.05 0.20
C ASN A 160 6.18 12.44 0.86
N SER A 161 7.23 13.27 0.80
CA SER A 161 7.19 14.67 1.26
C SER A 161 6.20 15.52 0.47
N LEU A 162 6.11 15.33 -0.86
CA LEU A 162 5.16 16.03 -1.73
C LEU A 162 3.73 15.59 -1.41
N ILE A 163 3.49 14.28 -1.29
CA ILE A 163 2.19 13.72 -0.90
C ILE A 163 1.74 14.33 0.43
N ARG A 164 2.59 14.29 1.43
CA ARG A 164 2.29 14.82 2.77
C ARG A 164 1.97 16.31 2.74
N LYS A 165 2.77 17.11 2.05
CA LYS A 165 2.56 18.56 1.91
C LYS A 165 1.18 18.87 1.34
N TYR A 166 0.81 18.21 0.25
CA TYR A 166 -0.48 18.39 -0.42
C TYR A 166 -1.66 18.11 0.51
N TYR A 167 -1.68 16.95 1.14
CA TYR A 167 -2.81 16.58 1.99
C TYR A 167 -2.89 17.37 3.30
N LEU A 168 -1.76 17.85 3.84
CA LEU A 168 -1.77 18.73 5.00
C LEU A 168 -2.31 20.12 4.65
N SER A 169 -2.04 20.64 3.43
CA SER A 169 -2.60 21.93 2.98
C SER A 169 -4.12 21.84 2.82
N LYS A 170 -4.64 20.75 2.24
CA LYS A 170 -6.10 20.55 2.11
C LYS A 170 -6.83 20.48 3.45
N LYS A 171 -6.21 19.90 4.50
CA LYS A 171 -6.82 19.88 5.85
C LYS A 171 -6.96 21.26 6.50
N LYS A 172 -6.16 22.23 6.09
CA LYS A 172 -6.22 23.61 6.63
C LYS A 172 -7.27 24.47 5.91
N SER A 173 -7.76 24.01 4.76
CA SER A 173 -8.72 24.75 3.91
C SER A 173 -10.18 24.30 4.10
N CYS A 174 -10.42 23.31 4.96
CA CYS A 174 -11.72 22.86 5.44
C CYS A 174 -11.88 23.21 6.93
#